data_8156f14baf1da0a8d83d291fe99b37f0
#
_entry.id   8156f14baf1da0a8d83d291fe99b37f0
#
_cell.length_a   1.000
_cell.length_b   1.000
_cell.length_c   1.000
_cell.angle_alpha   90.00
_cell.angle_beta   90.00
_cell.angle_gamma   90.00
#
_symmetry.space_group_name_H-M   'P 1'
#
loop_
_entity.id
_entity.type
_entity.pdbx_description
1 polymer ?
#
loop_
_entity_poly.entity_id
_entity_poly.type
_entity_poly.pdbx_seq_one_letter_code
_entity_poly.pdbx_strand_id
1 'polypeptide(L)'
;MDSNCFTLIPANNFIWNQKEFTQFLIDHQHQPISLSTNREGVCLTTAGVYELLEQFNYTDVTIVTNNSLETHPTFQVKYYSPFAFFGIDHTNYSHLHRWEQQKIFGCFYNRPLWHRLGLAATLQYDHCQHTSLNIRQSIQDEDQRSLFEIDQLFKNHPESFIKFSQVCNSWPVVLEEHDGYTVKNNTTGHTDQLAQFYTDFLIDIVAETWTVGNTFYPTEKTVRPMLLKKPFIIMGSRDYLCYLQQMGFKTFNNFWSEDYDGYEGSKRYVKILQLIDEMSKKSKSELNDMYWSMQYTLDHNYNLLLNQNYTTNITYVD
;
A
#
# COMPACT_ATOMS: atom_id res chain seq x y z
N MET A 1 -14.60 21.36 18.11
CA MET A 1 -14.16 19.94 18.20
C MET A 1 -14.55 19.48 19.60
N ASP A 2 -15.09 18.29 19.70
CA ASP A 2 -15.44 17.71 21.00
C ASP A 2 -14.13 17.56 21.80
N SER A 3 -14.07 18.11 23.02
CA SER A 3 -12.83 18.13 23.81
C SER A 3 -12.26 16.72 24.10
N ASN A 4 -13.12 15.71 24.04
CA ASN A 4 -12.78 14.32 24.33
C ASN A 4 -12.40 13.49 23.10
N CYS A 5 -12.10 14.13 21.96
CA CYS A 5 -11.69 13.45 20.73
C CYS A 5 -10.23 13.71 20.42
N PHE A 6 -9.48 12.64 20.08
CA PHE A 6 -8.09 12.72 19.67
C PHE A 6 -7.85 12.05 18.32
N THR A 7 -7.05 12.70 17.48
CA THR A 7 -6.63 12.12 16.19
C THR A 7 -5.20 11.60 16.29
N LEU A 8 -5.06 10.30 16.19
CA LEU A 8 -3.77 9.63 16.09
C LEU A 8 -3.15 9.92 14.71
N ILE A 9 -1.85 10.18 14.68
CA ILE A 9 -1.08 10.31 13.43
C ILE A 9 -0.20 9.07 13.32
N PRO A 10 -0.66 8.01 12.64
CA PRO A 10 0.04 6.76 12.62
C PRO A 10 1.27 6.78 11.69
N ALA A 11 2.28 6.04 12.08
CA ALA A 11 3.35 5.54 11.24
C ALA A 11 3.27 4.01 11.18
N ASN A 12 4.16 3.34 10.43
CA ASN A 12 4.02 1.90 10.14
C ASN A 12 3.88 1.02 11.40
N ASN A 13 4.58 1.35 12.49
CA ASN A 13 4.59 0.57 13.73
C ASN A 13 4.55 1.43 15.01
N PHE A 14 4.18 2.71 14.92
CA PHE A 14 4.09 3.61 16.06
C PHE A 14 3.14 4.78 15.76
N ILE A 15 2.87 5.61 16.77
CA ILE A 15 2.10 6.85 16.64
C ILE A 15 3.08 8.03 16.65
N TRP A 16 3.08 8.81 15.57
CA TRP A 16 4.00 9.94 15.41
C TRP A 16 3.78 11.04 16.45
N ASN A 17 2.53 11.29 16.82
CA ASN A 17 2.14 12.25 17.85
C ASN A 17 1.90 11.59 19.22
N GLN A 18 2.74 10.62 19.59
CA GLN A 18 2.57 9.85 20.84
C GLN A 18 2.67 10.72 22.10
N LYS A 19 3.51 11.76 22.08
CA LYS A 19 3.65 12.67 23.23
C LYS A 19 2.37 13.43 23.48
N GLU A 20 1.77 13.99 22.45
CA GLU A 20 0.51 14.72 22.49
C GLU A 20 -0.63 13.78 22.89
N PHE A 21 -0.60 12.54 22.40
CA PHE A 21 -1.56 11.52 22.80
C PHE A 21 -1.44 11.18 24.29
N THR A 22 -0.23 10.99 24.80
CA THR A 22 0.00 10.74 26.23
C THR A 22 -0.49 11.91 27.08
N GLN A 23 -0.24 13.16 26.67
CA GLN A 23 -0.74 14.32 27.37
C GLN A 23 -2.28 14.39 27.36
N PHE A 24 -2.90 14.11 26.21
CA PHE A 24 -4.35 14.02 26.09
C PHE A 24 -4.95 12.98 27.06
N LEU A 25 -4.32 11.80 27.20
CA LEU A 25 -4.77 10.79 28.17
C LEU A 25 -4.66 11.28 29.62
N ILE A 26 -3.65 12.04 29.97
CA ILE A 26 -3.50 12.66 31.31
C ILE A 26 -4.61 13.68 31.56
N ASP A 27 -4.88 14.56 30.59
CA ASP A 27 -5.82 15.67 30.73
C ASP A 27 -7.30 15.19 30.78
N HIS A 28 -7.60 14.01 30.21
CA HIS A 28 -8.96 13.46 30.12
C HIS A 28 -9.15 12.19 30.97
N GLN A 29 -8.33 11.99 31.99
CA GLN A 29 -8.39 10.83 32.85
C GLN A 29 -9.81 10.63 33.45
N HIS A 30 -10.30 9.41 33.42
CA HIS A 30 -11.64 9.02 33.86
C HIS A 30 -12.84 9.56 33.05
N GLN A 31 -12.59 10.12 31.86
CA GLN A 31 -13.64 10.55 30.95
C GLN A 31 -13.77 9.56 29.76
N PRO A 32 -14.97 9.39 29.19
CA PRO A 32 -15.11 8.73 27.89
C PRO A 32 -14.33 9.49 26.82
N ILE A 33 -13.56 8.76 25.99
CA ILE A 33 -12.79 9.36 24.90
C ILE A 33 -13.09 8.68 23.56
N SER A 34 -12.86 9.44 22.50
CA SER A 34 -12.93 8.94 21.12
C SER A 34 -11.59 9.13 20.42
N LEU A 35 -11.10 8.06 19.79
CA LEU A 35 -9.87 8.05 19.02
C LEU A 35 -10.17 7.86 17.55
N SER A 36 -9.45 8.55 16.68
CA SER A 36 -9.51 8.36 15.23
C SER A 36 -8.12 8.11 14.67
N THR A 37 -7.99 7.15 13.76
CA THR A 37 -6.73 6.89 13.04
C THR A 37 -6.55 7.80 11.81
N ASN A 38 -7.29 8.92 11.73
CA ASN A 38 -7.23 9.85 10.60
C ASN A 38 -7.41 9.16 9.23
N ARG A 39 -8.33 8.20 9.18
CA ARG A 39 -8.62 7.41 7.96
C ARG A 39 -7.46 6.49 7.51
N GLU A 40 -6.55 6.17 8.39
CA GLU A 40 -5.49 5.22 8.16
C GLU A 40 -5.83 3.84 8.73
N GLY A 41 -5.22 2.79 8.18
CA GLY A 41 -5.46 1.39 8.54
C GLY A 41 -4.37 0.80 9.44
N VAL A 42 -3.85 1.54 10.39
CA VAL A 42 -2.80 1.07 11.31
C VAL A 42 -3.30 -0.04 12.24
N CYS A 43 -2.44 -0.99 12.57
CA CYS A 43 -2.65 -1.92 13.69
C CYS A 43 -2.33 -1.22 15.00
N LEU A 44 -3.34 -0.98 15.83
CA LEU A 44 -3.21 -0.21 17.07
C LEU A 44 -2.43 -0.96 18.15
N THR A 45 -2.47 -2.29 18.15
CA THR A 45 -1.63 -3.13 19.00
C THR A 45 -0.16 -2.92 18.65
N THR A 46 0.21 -3.07 17.39
CA THR A 46 1.59 -2.87 16.94
C THR A 46 2.10 -1.44 17.18
N ALA A 47 1.19 -0.46 17.13
CA ALA A 47 1.50 0.94 17.38
C ALA A 47 1.54 1.32 18.88
N GLY A 48 1.31 0.37 19.79
CA GLY A 48 1.37 0.57 21.25
C GLY A 48 0.21 1.40 21.83
N VAL A 49 -0.88 1.58 21.08
CA VAL A 49 -2.01 2.42 21.52
C VAL A 49 -2.77 1.77 22.66
N TYR A 50 -3.04 0.47 22.55
CA TYR A 50 -3.75 -0.26 23.61
C TYR A 50 -2.95 -0.34 24.90
N GLU A 51 -1.64 -0.55 24.81
CA GLU A 51 -0.75 -0.54 25.96
C GLU A 51 -0.81 0.80 26.73
N LEU A 52 -0.84 1.93 26.00
CA LEU A 52 -1.00 3.24 26.63
C LEU A 52 -2.38 3.40 27.27
N LEU A 53 -3.45 3.00 26.61
CA LEU A 53 -4.81 3.08 27.19
C LEU A 53 -4.93 2.24 28.47
N GLU A 54 -4.36 1.04 28.49
CA GLU A 54 -4.32 0.17 29.66
C GLU A 54 -3.47 0.77 30.79
N GLN A 55 -2.30 1.34 30.47
CA GLN A 55 -1.41 2.00 31.42
C GLN A 55 -2.13 3.16 32.16
N PHE A 56 -2.98 3.89 31.46
CA PHE A 56 -3.78 4.99 32.03
C PHE A 56 -5.15 4.54 32.56
N ASN A 57 -5.44 3.24 32.60
CA ASN A 57 -6.68 2.62 33.11
C ASN A 57 -7.96 3.12 32.43
N TYR A 58 -7.91 3.35 31.10
CA TYR A 58 -9.09 3.69 30.33
C TYR A 58 -10.00 2.46 30.17
N THR A 59 -11.31 2.68 30.30
CA THR A 59 -12.35 1.62 30.17
C THR A 59 -13.44 2.01 29.17
N ASP A 60 -13.64 3.30 28.92
CA ASP A 60 -14.67 3.82 28.00
C ASP A 60 -13.99 4.54 26.82
N VAL A 61 -13.65 3.75 25.81
CA VAL A 61 -12.95 4.23 24.60
C VAL A 61 -13.70 3.79 23.36
N THR A 62 -14.01 4.75 22.49
CA THR A 62 -14.49 4.48 21.13
C THR A 62 -13.36 4.77 20.16
N ILE A 63 -13.07 3.80 19.28
CA ILE A 63 -12.01 3.88 18.27
C ILE A 63 -12.64 3.83 16.88
N VAL A 64 -12.32 4.79 16.02
CA VAL A 64 -12.71 4.81 14.60
C VAL A 64 -11.49 4.56 13.74
N THR A 65 -11.49 3.45 12.99
CA THR A 65 -10.35 3.01 12.18
C THR A 65 -10.77 2.55 10.79
N ASN A 66 -9.83 2.55 9.85
CA ASN A 66 -9.98 1.93 8.53
C ASN A 66 -9.33 0.54 8.44
N ASN A 67 -8.71 0.06 9.50
CA ASN A 67 -8.26 -1.32 9.58
C ASN A 67 -9.46 -2.24 9.83
N SER A 68 -9.82 -3.07 8.86
CA SER A 68 -10.97 -3.98 8.98
C SER A 68 -10.74 -5.15 9.95
N LEU A 69 -9.49 -5.39 10.31
CA LEU A 69 -9.09 -6.45 11.25
C LEU A 69 -8.96 -5.95 12.70
N GLU A 70 -9.15 -4.65 12.93
CA GLU A 70 -8.96 -4.08 14.25
C GLU A 70 -10.12 -4.46 15.17
N THR A 71 -9.81 -5.11 16.27
CA THR A 71 -10.76 -5.50 17.31
C THR A 71 -10.13 -5.33 18.68
N HIS A 72 -10.95 -5.11 19.70
CA HIS A 72 -10.48 -5.09 21.09
C HIS A 72 -11.55 -5.69 22.02
N PRO A 73 -11.18 -6.50 23.02
CA PRO A 73 -12.15 -7.16 23.90
C PRO A 73 -12.95 -6.19 24.80
N THR A 74 -12.39 -5.02 25.10
CA THR A 74 -12.97 -4.05 26.04
C THR A 74 -13.45 -2.78 25.36
N PHE A 75 -12.72 -2.27 24.36
CA PHE A 75 -13.01 -1.00 23.71
C PHE A 75 -13.96 -1.15 22.52
N GLN A 76 -14.78 -0.14 22.26
CA GLN A 76 -15.65 -0.12 21.11
C GLN A 76 -14.83 0.27 19.86
N VAL A 77 -14.64 -0.67 18.95
CA VAL A 77 -13.98 -0.40 17.65
C VAL A 77 -15.03 -0.25 16.57
N LYS A 78 -14.99 0.86 15.83
CA LYS A 78 -15.86 1.16 14.68
C LYS A 78 -15.02 1.17 13.42
N TYR A 79 -15.31 0.25 12.53
CA TYR A 79 -14.66 0.18 11.23
C TYR A 79 -15.32 1.13 10.22
N TYR A 80 -14.49 1.82 9.46
CA TYR A 80 -14.90 2.67 8.35
C TYR A 80 -14.32 2.12 7.03
N SER A 81 -15.17 1.70 6.11
CA SER A 81 -14.76 1.01 4.87
C SER A 81 -13.78 1.84 4.02
N PRO A 82 -12.60 1.31 3.68
CA PRO A 82 -11.65 2.01 2.83
C PRO A 82 -12.18 2.27 1.43
N PHE A 83 -12.95 1.35 0.87
CA PHE A 83 -13.51 1.51 -0.48
C PHE A 83 -14.57 2.61 -0.59
N ALA A 84 -15.21 3.02 0.51
CA ALA A 84 -16.12 4.17 0.52
C ALA A 84 -15.42 5.51 0.26
N PHE A 85 -14.10 5.54 0.41
CA PHE A 85 -13.27 6.74 0.19
C PHE A 85 -12.89 6.95 -1.26
N PHE A 86 -12.58 5.86 -1.92
CA PHE A 86 -12.05 5.87 -3.26
C PHE A 86 -13.20 5.64 -4.21
N GLY A 87 -14.21 6.51 -4.19
CA GLY A 87 -15.35 6.38 -5.09
C GLY A 87 -14.84 5.77 -6.40
N ILE A 88 -15.21 4.51 -6.65
CA ILE A 88 -14.71 3.80 -7.82
C ILE A 88 -15.11 4.66 -8.99
N ASP A 89 -14.12 5.25 -9.63
CA ASP A 89 -14.36 6.04 -10.81
C ASP A 89 -14.90 5.09 -11.88
N HIS A 90 -16.14 5.29 -12.29
CA HIS A 90 -16.77 4.56 -13.37
C HIS A 90 -16.27 5.01 -14.76
N THR A 91 -15.16 5.76 -14.80
CA THR A 91 -14.51 6.10 -16.07
C THR A 91 -14.20 4.83 -16.85
N ASN A 92 -14.54 4.83 -18.12
CA ASN A 92 -14.31 3.69 -18.98
C ASN A 92 -12.83 3.64 -19.42
N TYR A 93 -12.04 2.83 -18.75
CA TYR A 93 -10.64 2.58 -19.09
C TYR A 93 -10.43 1.44 -20.10
N SER A 94 -11.47 0.92 -20.75
CA SER A 94 -11.35 -0.27 -21.61
C SER A 94 -10.31 -0.13 -22.73
N HIS A 95 -10.08 1.09 -23.23
CA HIS A 95 -9.05 1.39 -24.24
C HIS A 95 -7.61 1.21 -23.70
N LEU A 96 -7.41 1.16 -22.37
CA LEU A 96 -6.14 0.96 -21.70
C LEU A 96 -5.94 -0.50 -21.22
N HIS A 97 -6.95 -1.36 -21.41
CA HIS A 97 -6.90 -2.77 -20.99
C HIS A 97 -6.03 -3.61 -21.94
N ARG A 98 -4.78 -3.20 -22.13
CA ARG A 98 -3.81 -3.90 -22.96
C ARG A 98 -2.42 -3.76 -22.39
N TRP A 99 -1.49 -4.61 -22.84
CA TRP A 99 -0.08 -4.49 -22.57
C TRP A 99 0.68 -4.30 -23.90
N GLU A 100 1.37 -3.20 -24.03
CA GLU A 100 2.15 -2.87 -25.26
C GLU A 100 3.52 -3.57 -25.30
N GLN A 101 3.78 -4.48 -24.37
CA GLN A 101 4.98 -5.30 -24.30
C GLN A 101 6.30 -4.50 -24.21
N GLN A 102 6.26 -3.32 -23.62
CA GLN A 102 7.44 -2.47 -23.49
C GLN A 102 8.22 -2.78 -22.22
N LYS A 103 7.52 -2.85 -21.08
CA LYS A 103 8.09 -3.04 -19.74
C LYS A 103 7.44 -4.22 -19.04
N ILE A 104 8.13 -4.75 -18.03
CA ILE A 104 7.59 -5.83 -17.19
C ILE A 104 6.90 -5.24 -15.96
N PHE A 105 7.50 -4.24 -15.33
CA PHE A 105 7.05 -3.71 -14.05
C PHE A 105 6.60 -2.27 -14.14
N GLY A 106 5.51 -1.95 -13.44
CA GLY A 106 5.11 -0.59 -13.06
C GLY A 106 5.36 -0.36 -11.58
N CYS A 107 5.83 0.83 -11.23
CA CYS A 107 6.13 1.20 -9.86
C CYS A 107 5.78 2.67 -9.64
N PHE A 108 4.69 2.94 -8.91
CA PHE A 108 4.12 4.29 -8.77
C PHE A 108 4.01 4.67 -7.30
N TYR A 109 5.00 5.36 -6.76
CA TYR A 109 5.08 5.75 -5.36
C TYR A 109 5.10 7.26 -5.18
N ASN A 110 4.51 7.73 -4.08
CA ASN A 110 4.49 9.13 -3.72
C ASN A 110 5.28 9.38 -2.42
N ARG A 111 4.88 8.74 -1.32
CA ARG A 111 5.53 8.92 -0.01
C ARG A 111 6.78 8.05 0.11
N PRO A 112 7.89 8.57 0.66
CA PRO A 112 9.15 7.84 0.82
C PRO A 112 9.11 6.91 2.05
N LEU A 113 8.38 5.80 1.98
CA LEU A 113 8.43 4.75 2.98
C LEU A 113 9.60 3.82 2.67
N TRP A 114 10.27 3.25 3.68
CA TRP A 114 11.48 2.44 3.51
C TRP A 114 11.34 1.35 2.44
N HIS A 115 10.23 0.63 2.44
CA HIS A 115 9.97 -0.43 1.47
C HIS A 115 9.74 0.11 0.05
N ARG A 116 9.11 1.28 -0.09
CA ARG A 116 8.95 1.95 -1.37
C ARG A 116 10.28 2.47 -1.93
N LEU A 117 11.10 3.06 -1.06
CA LEU A 117 12.44 3.49 -1.43
C LEU A 117 13.29 2.31 -1.91
N GLY A 118 13.27 1.20 -1.16
CA GLY A 118 14.03 0.00 -1.51
C GLY A 118 13.53 -0.69 -2.78
N LEU A 119 12.22 -0.86 -2.97
CA LEU A 119 11.64 -1.43 -4.19
C LEU A 119 11.96 -0.58 -5.41
N ALA A 120 11.73 0.73 -5.32
CA ALA A 120 11.99 1.64 -6.41
C ALA A 120 13.48 1.71 -6.78
N ALA A 121 14.35 1.74 -5.79
CA ALA A 121 15.79 1.73 -6.00
C ALA A 121 16.27 0.43 -6.67
N THR A 122 15.76 -0.72 -6.23
CA THR A 122 16.10 -2.00 -6.84
C THR A 122 15.59 -2.08 -8.29
N LEU A 123 14.35 -1.66 -8.53
CA LEU A 123 13.79 -1.64 -9.87
C LEU A 123 14.54 -0.68 -10.80
N GLN A 124 14.95 0.47 -10.32
CA GLN A 124 15.71 1.43 -11.13
C GLN A 124 17.15 0.98 -11.35
N TYR A 125 17.80 0.42 -10.35
CA TYR A 125 19.21 0.03 -10.42
C TYR A 125 19.42 -1.25 -11.23
N ASP A 126 18.66 -2.32 -10.90
CA ASP A 126 18.85 -3.65 -11.50
C ASP A 126 17.97 -3.86 -12.75
N HIS A 127 16.82 -3.21 -12.83
CA HIS A 127 15.76 -3.51 -13.81
C HIS A 127 15.23 -2.28 -14.56
N CYS A 128 16.03 -1.21 -14.70
CA CYS A 128 15.58 0.05 -15.32
C CYS A 128 14.99 -0.13 -16.72
N GLN A 129 15.57 -1.03 -17.53
CA GLN A 129 15.05 -1.33 -18.87
C GLN A 129 13.70 -2.06 -18.86
N HIS A 130 13.32 -2.67 -17.74
CA HIS A 130 12.08 -3.43 -17.54
C HIS A 130 11.03 -2.71 -16.73
N THR A 131 11.29 -1.45 -16.28
CA THR A 131 10.44 -0.77 -15.31
C THR A 131 9.93 0.58 -15.84
N SER A 132 8.63 0.81 -15.71
CA SER A 132 8.01 2.14 -15.71
C SER A 132 7.96 2.65 -14.27
N LEU A 133 8.75 3.67 -13.97
CA LEU A 133 8.94 4.19 -12.62
C LEU A 133 8.40 5.61 -12.49
N ASN A 134 7.60 5.86 -11.45
CA ASN A 134 7.18 7.20 -11.05
C ASN A 134 7.34 7.39 -9.55
N ILE A 135 8.30 8.24 -9.15
CA ILE A 135 8.56 8.63 -7.77
C ILE A 135 8.50 10.14 -7.70
N ARG A 136 7.47 10.67 -7.05
CA ARG A 136 7.20 12.12 -7.06
C ARG A 136 7.94 12.89 -5.99
N GLN A 137 8.26 12.29 -4.86
CA GLN A 137 8.86 13.01 -3.76
C GLN A 137 10.37 13.08 -3.92
N SER A 138 10.90 14.30 -3.97
CA SER A 138 12.32 14.56 -3.80
C SER A 138 12.74 14.20 -2.38
N ILE A 139 13.87 13.52 -2.23
CA ILE A 139 14.47 13.21 -0.92
C ILE A 139 15.14 14.46 -0.33
N GLN A 140 15.25 15.53 -1.10
CA GLN A 140 15.82 16.80 -0.65
C GLN A 140 14.93 17.58 0.33
N ASP A 141 13.66 17.19 0.43
CA ASP A 141 12.79 17.67 1.51
C ASP A 141 13.19 16.93 2.80
N GLU A 142 14.07 17.53 3.57
CA GLU A 142 14.60 17.06 4.87
C GLU A 142 13.52 17.01 5.96
N ASP A 143 12.40 16.33 5.70
CA ASP A 143 11.44 16.07 6.75
C ASP A 143 11.93 14.89 7.61
N GLN A 144 11.64 14.96 8.90
CA GLN A 144 12.05 13.94 9.88
C GLN A 144 11.53 12.54 9.50
N ARG A 145 10.40 12.43 8.78
CA ARG A 145 9.83 11.17 8.33
C ARG A 145 10.67 10.54 7.24
N SER A 146 11.07 11.32 6.24
CA SER A 146 11.94 10.83 5.16
C SER A 146 13.26 10.32 5.70
N LEU A 147 13.90 11.04 6.63
CA LEU A 147 15.13 10.61 7.28
C LEU A 147 14.95 9.32 8.09
N PHE A 148 13.84 9.20 8.81
CA PHE A 148 13.51 7.98 9.54
C PHE A 148 13.36 6.77 8.59
N GLU A 149 12.63 6.91 7.49
CA GLU A 149 12.41 5.82 6.53
C GLU A 149 13.70 5.42 5.81
N ILE A 150 14.58 6.37 5.51
CA ILE A 150 15.93 6.11 4.97
C ILE A 150 16.77 5.33 5.99
N ASP A 151 16.74 5.71 7.26
CA ASP A 151 17.45 5.00 8.34
C ASP A 151 16.90 3.58 8.52
N GLN A 152 15.58 3.38 8.41
CA GLN A 152 14.98 2.04 8.42
C GLN A 152 15.46 1.18 7.25
N LEU A 153 15.54 1.74 6.04
CA LEU A 153 16.09 1.04 4.88
C LEU A 153 17.55 0.66 5.09
N PHE A 154 18.37 1.58 5.59
CA PHE A 154 19.79 1.34 5.88
C PHE A 154 19.98 0.21 6.90
N LYS A 155 19.25 0.25 8.02
CA LYS A 155 19.40 -0.71 9.12
C LYS A 155 18.92 -2.11 8.76
N ASN A 156 17.83 -2.20 8.02
CA ASN A 156 17.16 -3.48 7.78
C ASN A 156 17.52 -4.09 6.43
N HIS A 157 17.92 -3.28 5.44
CA HIS A 157 18.16 -3.71 4.05
C HIS A 157 19.38 -2.98 3.44
N PRO A 158 20.60 -3.21 3.95
CA PRO A 158 21.78 -2.47 3.52
C PRO A 158 22.09 -2.61 2.02
N GLU A 159 21.81 -3.76 1.41
CA GLU A 159 21.98 -3.94 -0.04
C GLU A 159 21.02 -3.03 -0.85
N SER A 160 19.76 -2.96 -0.45
CA SER A 160 18.80 -2.06 -1.08
C SER A 160 19.14 -0.59 -0.81
N PHE A 161 19.70 -0.27 0.36
CA PHE A 161 20.20 1.06 0.67
C PHE A 161 21.39 1.46 -0.21
N ILE A 162 22.31 0.53 -0.52
CA ILE A 162 23.40 0.79 -1.47
C ILE A 162 22.83 1.14 -2.85
N LYS A 163 21.87 0.39 -3.36
CA LYS A 163 21.19 0.71 -4.63
C LYS A 163 20.48 2.07 -4.56
N PHE A 164 19.75 2.33 -3.47
CA PHE A 164 19.14 3.62 -3.22
C PHE A 164 20.14 4.77 -3.28
N SER A 165 21.30 4.66 -2.63
CA SER A 165 22.33 5.70 -2.63
C SER A 165 22.90 5.98 -4.03
N GLN A 166 22.84 5.02 -4.95
CA GLN A 166 23.28 5.18 -6.33
C GLN A 166 22.27 5.92 -7.21
N VAL A 167 20.99 5.79 -6.92
CA VAL A 167 19.92 6.32 -7.79
C VAL A 167 19.18 7.53 -7.21
N CYS A 168 19.24 7.77 -5.89
CA CYS A 168 18.43 8.79 -5.22
C CYS A 168 18.68 10.22 -5.73
N ASN A 169 19.86 10.52 -6.21
CA ASN A 169 20.18 11.83 -6.80
C ASN A 169 19.45 12.09 -8.14
N SER A 170 18.94 11.06 -8.80
CA SER A 170 18.12 11.19 -10.00
C SER A 170 16.62 11.35 -9.70
N TRP A 171 16.23 11.35 -8.43
CA TRP A 171 14.85 11.52 -8.01
C TRP A 171 14.50 13.01 -7.79
N PRO A 172 13.28 13.44 -8.03
CA PRO A 172 12.10 12.64 -8.43
C PRO A 172 12.21 12.13 -9.89
N VAL A 173 11.71 10.92 -10.12
CA VAL A 173 11.44 10.41 -11.47
C VAL A 173 9.95 10.56 -11.71
N VAL A 174 9.59 11.44 -12.61
CA VAL A 174 8.20 11.70 -12.99
C VAL A 174 8.02 11.26 -14.43
N LEU A 175 7.04 10.39 -14.66
CA LEU A 175 6.64 10.04 -16.02
C LEU A 175 6.02 11.30 -16.64
N GLU A 176 6.67 11.82 -17.67
CA GLU A 176 6.20 12.99 -18.41
C GLU A 176 4.98 12.59 -19.24
N GLU A 177 4.00 13.47 -19.22
CA GLU A 177 2.80 13.34 -20.02
C GLU A 177 3.13 13.51 -21.50
N HIS A 178 2.66 12.60 -22.31
CA HIS A 178 2.39 12.87 -23.69
C HIS A 178 1.17 13.80 -23.73
N ASP A 179 1.32 15.01 -24.27
CA ASP A 179 0.29 16.03 -24.52
C ASP A 179 -0.05 17.07 -23.42
N GLY A 180 0.92 17.53 -22.65
CA GLY A 180 0.79 18.79 -21.89
C GLY A 180 -0.10 18.76 -20.65
N TYR A 181 -0.47 17.60 -20.16
CA TYR A 181 -1.12 17.45 -18.86
C TYR A 181 -0.09 17.48 -17.74
N THR A 182 0.07 18.60 -17.10
CA THR A 182 0.82 18.70 -15.84
C THR A 182 0.08 17.93 -14.75
N VAL A 183 0.71 16.89 -14.22
CA VAL A 183 0.20 16.16 -13.06
C VAL A 183 0.10 17.14 -11.89
N LYS A 184 -1.04 17.81 -11.76
CA LYS A 184 -1.30 18.73 -10.65
C LYS A 184 -1.31 17.95 -9.35
N ASN A 185 -0.68 18.51 -8.33
CA ASN A 185 -0.60 18.01 -6.95
C ASN A 185 -1.98 17.84 -6.30
N ASN A 186 -2.77 16.87 -6.71
CA ASN A 186 -4.04 16.58 -6.08
C ASN A 186 -4.04 15.20 -5.42
N THR A 187 -4.48 15.19 -4.18
CA THR A 187 -4.28 14.20 -3.14
C THR A 187 -5.26 13.02 -3.16
N THR A 188 -6.13 12.93 -4.15
CA THR A 188 -7.17 11.88 -4.15
C THR A 188 -7.22 11.18 -5.49
N GLY A 189 -7.05 9.85 -5.46
CA GLY A 189 -7.51 8.95 -6.50
C GLY A 189 -6.91 9.13 -7.90
N HIS A 190 -5.64 9.36 -8.01
CA HIS A 190 -4.91 9.65 -9.25
C HIS A 190 -4.92 8.54 -10.31
N THR A 191 -5.95 7.70 -10.34
CA THR A 191 -6.08 6.67 -11.37
C THR A 191 -6.06 7.29 -12.75
N ASP A 192 -6.81 8.37 -12.98
CA ASP A 192 -6.87 9.04 -14.28
C ASP A 192 -5.52 9.51 -14.78
N GLN A 193 -4.74 10.14 -13.91
CA GLN A 193 -3.44 10.70 -14.27
C GLN A 193 -2.39 9.62 -14.56
N LEU A 194 -2.48 8.46 -13.92
CA LEU A 194 -1.54 7.36 -14.08
C LEU A 194 -2.03 6.31 -15.08
N ALA A 195 -3.32 6.29 -15.40
CA ALA A 195 -3.95 5.24 -16.18
C ALA A 195 -3.28 5.06 -17.54
N GLN A 196 -2.91 6.14 -18.21
CA GLN A 196 -2.25 6.11 -19.54
C GLN A 196 -0.93 5.31 -19.53
N PHE A 197 -0.19 5.30 -18.42
CA PHE A 197 1.08 4.58 -18.32
C PHE A 197 0.91 3.08 -18.07
N TYR A 198 -0.33 2.65 -17.79
CA TYR A 198 -0.61 1.24 -17.48
C TYR A 198 -0.57 0.35 -18.74
N THR A 199 -0.58 0.90 -19.94
CA THR A 199 -0.35 0.11 -21.17
C THR A 199 1.10 -0.33 -21.34
N ASP A 200 2.05 0.39 -20.75
CA ASP A 200 3.48 0.19 -20.96
C ASP A 200 4.01 -1.09 -20.31
N PHE A 201 3.50 -1.45 -19.14
CA PHE A 201 4.02 -2.54 -18.32
C PHE A 201 3.01 -3.67 -18.10
N LEU A 202 3.52 -4.82 -17.69
CA LEU A 202 2.72 -6.01 -17.39
C LEU A 202 2.23 -6.03 -15.96
N ILE A 203 3.13 -5.97 -14.97
CA ILE A 203 2.87 -6.22 -13.54
C ILE A 203 3.01 -4.93 -12.75
N ASP A 204 1.99 -4.57 -11.96
CA ASP A 204 2.07 -3.46 -11.00
C ASP A 204 2.70 -3.90 -9.69
N ILE A 205 3.81 -3.27 -9.30
CA ILE A 205 4.44 -3.48 -7.99
C ILE A 205 3.80 -2.52 -7.00
N VAL A 206 2.74 -2.98 -6.40
CA VAL A 206 1.96 -2.22 -5.42
C VAL A 206 2.68 -2.18 -4.09
N ALA A 207 2.81 -1.00 -3.48
CA ALA A 207 3.30 -0.87 -2.12
C ALA A 207 2.32 -0.07 -1.26
N GLU A 208 1.62 -0.77 -0.41
CA GLU A 208 0.68 -0.19 0.54
C GLU A 208 1.41 0.57 1.66
N THR A 209 0.67 1.34 2.44
CA THR A 209 1.25 2.12 3.53
C THR A 209 1.63 1.23 4.70
N TRP A 210 0.79 0.25 5.01
CA TRP A 210 0.91 -0.61 6.19
C TRP A 210 1.46 -1.98 5.78
N THR A 211 2.60 -2.36 6.34
CA THR A 211 3.32 -3.59 5.97
C THR A 211 3.62 -4.49 7.16
N VAL A 212 3.21 -4.09 8.36
CA VAL A 212 3.39 -4.83 9.60
C VAL A 212 2.14 -4.77 10.47
N GLY A 213 2.00 -5.78 11.33
CA GLY A 213 0.88 -5.91 12.26
C GLY A 213 -0.40 -6.41 11.59
N ASN A 214 -1.40 -6.62 12.43
CA ASN A 214 -2.69 -7.16 12.03
C ASN A 214 -3.53 -6.09 11.36
N THR A 215 -3.30 -5.87 10.07
CA THR A 215 -3.96 -4.80 9.32
C THR A 215 -4.32 -5.25 7.91
N PHE A 216 -5.53 -4.88 7.50
CA PHE A 216 -5.95 -4.97 6.11
C PHE A 216 -6.63 -3.66 5.70
N TYR A 217 -5.94 -2.92 4.86
CA TYR A 217 -6.36 -1.60 4.41
C TYR A 217 -6.01 -1.40 2.93
N PRO A 218 -6.80 -1.96 2.01
CA PRO A 218 -6.62 -1.72 0.58
C PRO A 218 -6.86 -0.25 0.25
N THR A 219 -5.90 0.34 -0.46
CA THR A 219 -5.98 1.74 -0.90
C THR A 219 -6.19 1.83 -2.42
N GLU A 220 -6.17 3.05 -2.95
CA GLU A 220 -6.20 3.30 -4.39
C GLU A 220 -5.08 2.55 -5.15
N LYS A 221 -4.00 2.19 -4.48
CA LYS A 221 -2.87 1.47 -5.09
C LYS A 221 -3.22 0.02 -5.43
N THR A 222 -3.99 -0.65 -4.56
CA THR A 222 -4.52 -1.99 -4.82
C THR A 222 -5.68 -1.95 -5.81
N VAL A 223 -6.54 -0.93 -5.75
CA VAL A 223 -7.71 -0.79 -6.62
C VAL A 223 -7.31 -0.48 -8.08
N ARG A 224 -6.31 0.36 -8.28
CA ARG A 224 -5.88 0.84 -9.59
C ARG A 224 -5.52 -0.29 -10.58
N PRO A 225 -4.65 -1.25 -10.24
CA PRO A 225 -4.37 -2.36 -11.16
C PRO A 225 -5.62 -3.19 -11.47
N MET A 226 -6.55 -3.36 -10.55
CA MET A 226 -7.81 -4.06 -10.81
C MET A 226 -8.69 -3.31 -11.83
N LEU A 227 -8.81 -1.98 -11.71
CA LEU A 227 -9.54 -1.13 -12.67
C LEU A 227 -8.89 -1.13 -14.07
N LEU A 228 -7.58 -1.26 -14.13
CA LEU A 228 -6.80 -1.19 -15.37
C LEU A 228 -6.44 -2.59 -15.91
N LYS A 229 -7.05 -3.63 -15.35
CA LYS A 229 -6.82 -5.05 -15.71
C LYS A 229 -5.34 -5.40 -15.77
N LYS A 230 -4.61 -5.09 -14.70
CA LYS A 230 -3.20 -5.46 -14.53
C LYS A 230 -3.04 -6.47 -13.41
N PRO A 231 -2.18 -7.48 -13.62
CA PRO A 231 -1.72 -8.30 -12.52
C PRO A 231 -0.84 -7.46 -11.57
N PHE A 232 -0.78 -7.88 -10.31
CA PHE A 232 -0.08 -7.13 -9.28
C PHE A 232 0.71 -8.03 -8.33
N ILE A 233 1.79 -7.49 -7.79
CA ILE A 233 2.54 -8.01 -6.65
C ILE A 233 2.43 -6.96 -5.55
N ILE A 234 1.95 -7.35 -4.35
CA ILE A 234 1.62 -6.39 -3.29
C ILE A 234 2.56 -6.49 -2.09
N MET A 235 3.30 -5.42 -1.84
CA MET A 235 3.94 -5.17 -0.56
C MET A 235 2.91 -4.56 0.40
N GLY A 236 2.33 -5.41 1.23
CA GLY A 236 1.32 -5.07 2.25
C GLY A 236 1.61 -5.79 3.57
N SER A 237 0.63 -5.87 4.45
CA SER A 237 0.68 -6.66 5.66
C SER A 237 0.63 -8.17 5.36
N ARG A 238 0.87 -8.99 6.37
CA ARG A 238 0.71 -10.45 6.28
C ARG A 238 -0.72 -10.80 5.86
N ASP A 239 -0.86 -11.87 5.08
CA ASP A 239 -2.13 -12.45 4.60
C ASP A 239 -3.00 -11.48 3.78
N TYR A 240 -2.38 -10.43 3.22
CA TYR A 240 -3.08 -9.40 2.44
C TYR A 240 -3.82 -9.97 1.23
N LEU A 241 -3.20 -10.89 0.50
CA LEU A 241 -3.84 -11.55 -0.65
C LEU A 241 -4.94 -12.50 -0.21
N CYS A 242 -4.77 -13.19 0.92
CA CYS A 242 -5.81 -14.02 1.51
C CYS A 242 -7.07 -13.18 1.85
N TYR A 243 -6.90 -11.97 2.40
CA TYR A 243 -8.04 -11.07 2.66
C TYR A 243 -8.69 -10.55 1.38
N LEU A 244 -7.93 -10.27 0.32
CA LEU A 244 -8.51 -9.98 -1.00
C LEU A 244 -9.34 -11.14 -1.52
N GLN A 245 -8.88 -12.38 -1.34
CA GLN A 245 -9.64 -13.57 -1.73
C GLN A 245 -10.93 -13.72 -0.92
N GLN A 246 -10.92 -13.43 0.38
CA GLN A 246 -12.14 -13.40 1.20
C GLN A 246 -13.14 -12.36 0.69
N MET A 247 -12.68 -11.23 0.13
CA MET A 247 -13.54 -10.25 -0.52
C MET A 247 -14.12 -10.75 -1.87
N GLY A 248 -13.61 -11.85 -2.40
CA GLY A 248 -14.02 -12.43 -3.68
C GLY A 248 -13.06 -12.14 -4.84
N PHE A 249 -12.00 -11.36 -4.62
CA PHE A 249 -10.99 -11.11 -5.65
C PHE A 249 -10.13 -12.35 -5.89
N LYS A 250 -9.60 -12.47 -7.09
CA LYS A 250 -8.65 -13.51 -7.47
C LYS A 250 -7.22 -12.97 -7.43
N THR A 251 -6.30 -13.82 -7.01
CA THR A 251 -4.87 -13.53 -7.00
C THR A 251 -4.14 -14.26 -8.13
N PHE A 252 -2.82 -14.22 -8.16
CA PHE A 252 -2.03 -14.70 -9.30
C PHE A 252 -1.19 -15.94 -8.97
N ASN A 253 -1.59 -16.73 -7.96
CA ASN A 253 -0.89 -17.94 -7.50
C ASN A 253 -0.74 -19.05 -8.55
N ASN A 254 -1.50 -19.01 -9.63
CA ASN A 254 -1.35 -19.92 -10.78
C ASN A 254 -0.21 -19.51 -11.73
N PHE A 255 0.37 -18.33 -11.56
CA PHE A 255 1.36 -17.74 -12.48
C PHE A 255 2.73 -17.54 -11.84
N TRP A 256 2.76 -17.29 -10.52
CA TRP A 256 3.96 -17.20 -9.70
C TRP A 256 3.66 -17.58 -8.25
N SER A 257 4.71 -17.86 -7.48
CA SER A 257 4.55 -18.12 -6.05
C SER A 257 4.09 -16.86 -5.31
N GLU A 258 3.00 -16.97 -4.55
CA GLU A 258 2.51 -15.95 -3.64
C GLU A 258 2.88 -16.27 -2.17
N ASP A 259 3.92 -17.10 -1.95
CA ASP A 259 4.39 -17.46 -0.60
C ASP A 259 4.83 -16.24 0.22
N TYR A 260 5.14 -15.11 -0.43
CA TYR A 260 5.43 -13.85 0.22
C TYR A 260 4.25 -13.32 1.06
N ASP A 261 3.02 -13.74 0.78
CA ASP A 261 1.84 -13.27 1.50
C ASP A 261 1.80 -13.76 2.95
N GLY A 262 2.36 -14.92 3.25
CA GLY A 262 2.48 -15.44 4.62
C GLY A 262 3.50 -14.69 5.50
N TYR A 263 4.14 -13.63 5.00
CA TYR A 263 5.15 -12.84 5.71
C TYR A 263 4.73 -11.37 5.77
N GLU A 264 5.35 -10.64 6.71
CA GLU A 264 5.20 -9.19 6.85
C GLU A 264 6.57 -8.47 6.83
N GLY A 265 6.56 -7.16 6.66
CA GLY A 265 7.72 -6.28 6.78
C GLY A 265 8.91 -6.75 5.93
N SER A 266 10.08 -6.86 6.57
CA SER A 266 11.34 -7.20 5.91
C SER A 266 11.35 -8.56 5.22
N LYS A 267 10.69 -9.58 5.78
CA LYS A 267 10.65 -10.91 5.16
C LYS A 267 9.85 -10.90 3.87
N ARG A 268 8.67 -10.26 3.89
CA ARG A 268 7.83 -10.09 2.70
C ARG A 268 8.58 -9.30 1.61
N TYR A 269 9.25 -8.22 2.01
CA TYR A 269 10.06 -7.40 1.11
C TYR A 269 11.11 -8.21 0.35
N VAL A 270 11.91 -9.02 1.07
CA VAL A 270 12.95 -9.87 0.44
C VAL A 270 12.34 -10.88 -0.53
N LYS A 271 11.21 -11.50 -0.19
CA LYS A 271 10.50 -12.44 -1.06
C LYS A 271 9.99 -11.76 -2.34
N ILE A 272 9.49 -10.55 -2.23
CA ILE A 272 9.04 -9.76 -3.40
C ILE A 272 10.23 -9.43 -4.31
N LEU A 273 11.40 -9.05 -3.75
CA LEU A 273 12.59 -8.81 -4.56
C LEU A 273 13.03 -10.08 -5.32
N GLN A 274 12.97 -11.25 -4.69
CA GLN A 274 13.26 -12.53 -5.36
C GLN A 274 12.29 -12.79 -6.52
N LEU A 275 11.00 -12.56 -6.31
CA LEU A 275 9.98 -12.71 -7.35
C LEU A 275 10.18 -11.70 -8.50
N ILE A 276 10.54 -10.46 -8.23
CA ILE A 276 10.88 -9.47 -9.26
C ILE A 276 12.06 -9.96 -10.12
N ASP A 277 13.09 -10.48 -9.48
CA ASP A 277 14.26 -11.03 -10.18
C ASP A 277 13.90 -12.26 -11.04
N GLU A 278 13.03 -13.15 -10.55
CA GLU A 278 12.51 -14.30 -11.31
C GLU A 278 11.71 -13.84 -12.55
N MET A 279 10.81 -12.87 -12.37
CA MET A 279 9.99 -12.38 -13.48
C MET A 279 10.83 -11.64 -14.53
N SER A 280 11.87 -10.93 -14.11
CA SER A 280 12.77 -10.20 -15.03
C SER A 280 13.55 -11.10 -15.99
N LYS A 281 13.73 -12.38 -15.64
CA LYS A 281 14.45 -13.39 -16.43
C LYS A 281 13.59 -14.08 -17.47
N LYS A 282 12.27 -13.90 -17.42
CA LYS A 282 11.34 -14.48 -18.38
C LYS A 282 11.49 -13.84 -19.76
N SER A 283 11.41 -14.66 -20.79
CA SER A 283 11.36 -14.18 -22.16
C SER A 283 10.06 -13.40 -22.45
N LYS A 284 10.10 -12.55 -23.46
CA LYS A 284 8.93 -11.81 -23.91
C LYS A 284 7.77 -12.74 -24.32
N SER A 285 8.06 -13.91 -24.91
CA SER A 285 7.05 -14.91 -25.26
C SER A 285 6.38 -15.48 -24.02
N GLU A 286 7.15 -15.91 -23.01
CA GLU A 286 6.60 -16.45 -21.75
C GLU A 286 5.72 -15.42 -21.05
N LEU A 287 6.16 -14.16 -20.98
CA LEU A 287 5.37 -13.07 -20.38
C LEU A 287 4.08 -12.80 -21.16
N ASN A 288 4.12 -12.88 -22.48
CA ASN A 288 2.94 -12.72 -23.32
C ASN A 288 1.93 -13.87 -23.13
N ASP A 289 2.41 -15.12 -23.07
CA ASP A 289 1.57 -16.28 -22.81
C ASP A 289 0.94 -16.19 -21.42
N MET A 290 1.69 -15.75 -20.42
CA MET A 290 1.18 -15.45 -19.07
C MET A 290 0.09 -14.39 -19.12
N TYR A 291 0.31 -13.27 -19.79
CA TYR A 291 -0.66 -12.18 -19.89
C TYR A 291 -2.02 -12.65 -20.45
N TRP A 292 -1.98 -13.42 -21.53
CA TRP A 292 -3.22 -13.96 -22.11
C TRP A 292 -3.90 -14.99 -21.21
N SER A 293 -3.12 -15.79 -20.50
CA SER A 293 -3.66 -16.78 -19.55
C SER A 293 -4.28 -16.15 -18.31
N MET A 294 -3.91 -14.91 -17.96
CA MET A 294 -4.46 -14.16 -16.80
C MET A 294 -5.80 -13.49 -17.09
N GLN A 295 -6.25 -13.39 -18.36
CA GLN A 295 -7.40 -12.56 -18.73
C GLN A 295 -8.65 -12.87 -17.91
N TYR A 296 -8.92 -14.14 -17.63
CA TYR A 296 -10.04 -14.54 -16.78
C TYR A 296 -9.96 -13.94 -15.36
N THR A 297 -8.77 -13.94 -14.76
CA THR A 297 -8.55 -13.34 -13.42
C THR A 297 -8.72 -11.83 -13.46
N LEU A 298 -8.16 -11.18 -14.48
CA LEU A 298 -8.23 -9.74 -14.65
C LEU A 298 -9.67 -9.27 -14.89
N ASP A 299 -10.43 -9.96 -15.74
CA ASP A 299 -11.83 -9.67 -16.01
C ASP A 299 -12.71 -9.90 -14.79
N HIS A 300 -12.45 -10.96 -14.02
CA HIS A 300 -13.17 -11.24 -12.78
C HIS A 300 -12.99 -10.09 -11.77
N ASN A 301 -11.75 -9.69 -11.51
CA ASN A 301 -11.46 -8.64 -10.54
C ASN A 301 -12.05 -7.27 -10.96
N TYR A 302 -11.92 -6.93 -12.23
CA TYR A 302 -12.50 -5.72 -12.79
C TYR A 302 -14.03 -5.70 -12.62
N ASN A 303 -14.73 -6.76 -13.01
CA ASN A 303 -16.17 -6.84 -12.92
C ASN A 303 -16.66 -6.85 -11.46
N LEU A 304 -15.97 -7.58 -10.58
CA LEU A 304 -16.29 -7.63 -9.16
C LEU A 304 -16.19 -6.23 -8.54
N LEU A 305 -15.13 -5.49 -8.89
CA LEU A 305 -14.89 -4.14 -8.39
C LEU A 305 -15.94 -3.15 -8.89
N LEU A 306 -16.24 -3.12 -10.19
CA LEU A 306 -17.23 -2.20 -10.78
C LEU A 306 -18.65 -2.45 -10.27
N ASN A 307 -19.02 -3.71 -10.11
CA ASN A 307 -20.35 -4.08 -9.63
C ASN A 307 -20.47 -3.99 -8.10
N GLN A 308 -19.39 -3.65 -7.38
CA GLN A 308 -19.33 -3.59 -5.92
C GLN A 308 -19.85 -4.86 -5.23
N ASN A 309 -19.70 -6.02 -5.87
CA ASN A 309 -20.17 -7.32 -5.39
C ASN A 309 -19.18 -8.02 -4.45
N TYR A 310 -18.18 -7.28 -3.95
CA TYR A 310 -17.20 -7.80 -2.99
C TYR A 310 -17.76 -7.75 -1.57
N THR A 311 -17.38 -8.73 -0.75
CA THR A 311 -17.70 -8.69 0.69
C THR A 311 -16.74 -7.79 1.44
N THR A 312 -17.27 -7.04 2.41
CA THR A 312 -16.47 -6.26 3.37
C THR A 312 -16.33 -6.98 4.71
N ASN A 313 -17.03 -8.09 4.90
CA ASN A 313 -16.90 -8.92 6.10
C ASN A 313 -15.70 -9.84 5.95
N ILE A 314 -14.59 -9.44 6.53
CA ILE A 314 -13.32 -10.16 6.49
C ILE A 314 -13.09 -10.76 7.87
N THR A 315 -12.71 -12.03 7.90
CA THR A 315 -12.32 -12.71 9.13
C THR A 315 -10.81 -12.83 9.20
N TYR A 316 -10.30 -12.63 10.41
CA TYR A 316 -8.88 -12.80 10.67
C TYR A 316 -8.43 -14.24 10.34
N VAL A 317 -7.24 -14.37 9.80
CA VAL A 317 -6.58 -15.65 9.53
C VAL A 317 -5.54 -15.87 10.63
N ASP A 318 -5.71 -16.97 11.40
CA ASP A 318 -4.81 -17.36 12.49
C ASP A 318 -3.43 -17.85 11.97
#